data_fdb198e7d66ec118143559f851168970
#
_entry.id   fdb198e7d66ec118143559f851168970
#
_cell.length_a   1.000
_cell.length_b   1.000
_cell.length_c   1.000
_cell.angle_alpha   90.00
_cell.angle_beta   90.00
_cell.angle_gamma   90.00
#
_symmetry.space_group_name_H-M   'P 1'
#
loop_
_entity.id
_entity.type
_entity.pdbx_description
1 polymer ?
#
loop_
_entity_poly.entity_id
_entity_poly.type
_entity_poly.pdbx_seq_one_letter_code
_entity_poly.pdbx_strand_id
1 'polypeptide(L)' 'MAQGTVKWFDDSEGFGFIQRDDGPDVYVDGAALVGAGVSTLTEGQPVTFDVTSGPRGPHARNVRPL' A
#
# COMPACT_ATOMS: atom_id res chain seq x y z
N MET A 1 -4.02 -9.15 -8.69
CA MET A 1 -4.43 -8.35 -7.53
C MET A 1 -4.02 -9.04 -6.25
N ALA A 2 -3.35 -8.32 -5.38
CA ALA A 2 -2.88 -8.88 -4.12
C ALA A 2 -3.71 -8.33 -2.97
N GLN A 3 -3.62 -8.99 -1.83
CA GLN A 3 -4.30 -8.61 -0.61
C GLN A 3 -3.31 -8.51 0.52
N GLY A 4 -3.53 -7.57 1.42
CA GLY A 4 -2.67 -7.43 2.58
C GLY A 4 -3.26 -6.47 3.60
N THR A 5 -2.43 -6.14 4.58
CA THR A 5 -2.81 -5.28 5.70
C THR A 5 -1.79 -4.17 5.81
N VAL A 6 -2.25 -2.95 6.00
CA VAL A 6 -1.34 -1.81 6.14
C VAL A 6 -0.52 -1.99 7.41
N LYS A 7 0.80 -2.01 7.26
CA LYS A 7 1.72 -2.13 8.39
C LYS A 7 1.88 -0.79 9.09
N TRP A 8 2.11 0.25 8.30
CA TRP A 8 2.10 1.63 8.76
C TRP A 8 2.10 2.56 7.55
N PHE A 9 1.66 3.78 7.75
CA PHE A 9 1.67 4.81 6.72
C PHE A 9 1.90 6.16 7.38
N ASP A 10 2.86 6.92 6.85
CA ASP A 10 3.24 8.23 7.38
C ASP A 10 2.60 9.31 6.51
N ASP A 11 1.60 10.00 7.06
CA ASP A 11 0.88 11.04 6.34
C ASP A 11 1.77 12.21 5.94
N SER A 12 2.74 12.54 6.79
CA SER A 12 3.64 13.67 6.54
C SER A 12 4.58 13.39 5.38
N GLU A 13 5.10 12.16 5.33
CA GLU A 13 6.04 11.77 4.28
C GLU A 13 5.34 11.23 3.04
N GLY A 14 4.10 10.79 3.19
CA GLY A 14 3.30 10.30 2.08
C GLY A 14 3.66 8.90 1.62
N PHE A 15 4.16 8.04 2.50
CA PHE A 15 4.49 6.66 2.14
C PHE A 15 4.36 5.73 3.34
N GLY A 16 4.38 4.42 3.05
CA GLY A 16 4.33 3.41 4.08
C GLY A 16 4.56 2.04 3.49
N PHE A 17 4.13 1.02 4.23
CA PHE A 17 4.30 -0.37 3.82
C PHE A 17 3.04 -1.17 4.08
N ILE A 18 2.79 -2.13 3.18
CA ILE A 18 1.70 -3.08 3.28
C ILE A 18 2.31 -4.46 3.52
N GLN A 19 1.82 -5.16 4.52
CA GLN A 19 2.22 -6.54 4.79
C GLN A 19 1.34 -7.46 3.95
N ARG A 20 1.97 -8.20 3.04
CA ARG A 20 1.24 -9.16 2.21
C ARG A 20 0.98 -10.43 2.97
N ASP A 21 -0.07 -11.15 2.55
CA ASP A 21 -0.39 -12.44 3.17
C ASP A 21 0.67 -13.49 2.88
N ASP A 22 1.35 -13.39 1.72
CA ASP A 22 2.27 -14.43 1.28
C ASP A 22 3.51 -13.87 0.59
N GLY A 23 4.19 -12.93 1.20
CA GLY A 23 5.40 -12.39 0.60
C GLY A 23 5.99 -11.25 1.40
N PRO A 24 7.05 -10.62 0.89
CA PRO A 24 7.68 -9.50 1.58
C PRO A 24 6.76 -8.28 1.61
N ASP A 25 7.04 -7.36 2.53
CA ASP A 25 6.30 -6.10 2.62
C ASP A 25 6.40 -5.35 1.31
N VAL A 26 5.35 -4.57 1.00
CA VAL A 26 5.25 -3.84 -0.25
C VAL A 26 5.25 -2.35 0.06
N TYR A 27 6.12 -1.60 -0.61
CA TYR A 27 6.16 -0.15 -0.48
C TYR A 27 4.91 0.47 -1.11
N VAL A 28 4.34 1.48 -0.45
CA VAL A 28 3.17 2.20 -0.96
C VAL A 28 3.36 3.69 -0.74
N ASP A 29 2.91 4.51 -1.69
CA ASP A 29 2.94 5.96 -1.54
C ASP A 29 1.57 6.55 -1.92
N GLY A 30 1.45 7.87 -1.75
CA GLY A 30 0.19 8.56 -1.97
C GLY A 30 -0.34 8.46 -3.39
N ALA A 31 0.55 8.31 -4.37
CA ALA A 31 0.13 8.19 -5.76
C ALA A 31 -0.72 6.93 -5.99
N ALA A 32 -0.47 5.88 -5.22
CA ALA A 32 -1.21 4.63 -5.34
C ALA A 32 -2.63 4.72 -4.78
N LEU A 33 -2.94 5.78 -4.05
CA LEU A 33 -4.24 5.94 -3.38
C LEU A 33 -5.21 6.80 -4.18
N VAL A 34 -4.78 7.42 -5.27
CA VAL A 34 -5.59 8.40 -5.99
C VAL A 34 -6.92 7.82 -6.44
N GLY A 35 -6.90 6.61 -7.00
CA GLY A 35 -8.12 5.97 -7.50
C GLY A 35 -9.04 5.48 -6.41
N ALA A 36 -8.57 5.40 -5.17
CA ALA A 36 -9.39 4.91 -4.06
C ALA A 36 -10.18 6.02 -3.38
N GLY A 37 -9.90 7.28 -3.72
CA GLY A 37 -10.60 8.41 -3.11
C GLY A 37 -10.18 8.69 -1.69
N VAL A 38 -9.04 8.16 -1.25
CA VAL A 38 -8.48 8.43 0.08
C VAL A 38 -7.08 9.00 -0.07
N SER A 39 -6.61 9.71 0.93
CA SER A 39 -5.29 10.31 0.91
C SER A 39 -4.33 9.69 1.91
N THR A 40 -4.81 8.78 2.72
CA THR A 40 -4.00 8.13 3.76
C THR A 40 -4.50 6.73 4.02
N LEU A 41 -3.67 5.94 4.70
CA LEU A 41 -4.01 4.59 5.13
C LEU A 41 -3.84 4.49 6.63
N THR A 42 -4.60 3.60 7.26
CA THR A 42 -4.56 3.37 8.69
C THR A 42 -3.88 2.05 8.98
N GLU A 43 -3.04 2.02 10.01
CA GLU A 43 -2.39 0.79 10.46
C GLU A 43 -3.44 -0.29 10.73
N GLY A 44 -3.21 -1.49 10.19
CA GLY A 44 -4.12 -2.61 10.36
C GLY A 44 -5.24 -2.68 9.34
N GLN A 45 -5.33 -1.69 8.46
CA GLN A 45 -6.41 -1.64 7.47
C GLN A 45 -6.20 -2.68 6.37
N PRO A 46 -7.20 -3.52 6.08
CA PRO A 46 -7.11 -4.48 4.97
C PRO A 46 -7.29 -3.77 3.63
N VAL A 47 -6.45 -4.13 2.67
CA VAL A 47 -6.45 -3.48 1.35
C VAL A 47 -6.20 -4.51 0.25
N THR A 48 -6.59 -4.16 -0.96
CA THR A 48 -6.18 -4.86 -2.18
C THR A 48 -5.29 -3.93 -3.00
N PHE A 49 -4.42 -4.50 -3.83
CA PHE A 49 -3.47 -3.71 -4.60
C PHE A 49 -2.84 -4.54 -5.68
N ASP A 50 -2.22 -3.86 -6.65
CA ASP A 50 -1.37 -4.49 -7.65
C ASP A 50 0.09 -4.31 -7.24
N VAL A 51 0.95 -5.25 -7.61
CA VAL A 51 2.38 -5.20 -7.26
C VAL A 51 3.19 -5.01 -8.51
N THR A 52 4.07 -4.02 -8.48
CA THR A 52 5.05 -3.78 -9.55
C THR A 52 6.43 -3.72 -8.93
N SER A 53 7.47 -3.79 -9.78
CA SER A 53 8.84 -3.58 -9.32
C SER A 53 9.14 -2.10 -9.26
N GLY A 54 9.81 -1.67 -8.19
CA GLY A 54 10.20 -0.29 -8.04
C GLY A 54 11.60 -0.18 -7.46
N PRO A 55 12.12 1.05 -7.31
CA PRO A 55 13.46 1.27 -6.76
C PRO A 55 13.64 0.73 -5.35
N ARG A 56 12.54 0.62 -4.61
CA ARG A 56 12.57 0.13 -3.23
C ARG A 56 12.13 -1.32 -3.11
N GLY A 57 12.05 -2.04 -4.24
CA GLY A 57 11.56 -3.41 -4.28
C GLY A 57 10.10 -3.45 -4.72
N PRO A 58 9.30 -4.39 -4.22
CA PRO A 58 7.88 -4.46 -4.59
C PRO A 58 7.16 -3.17 -4.24
N HIS A 59 6.37 -2.66 -5.19
CA HIS A 59 5.69 -1.37 -5.06
C HIS A 59 4.20 -1.57 -5.33
N ALA A 60 3.36 -1.10 -4.42
CA ALA A 60 1.91 -1.23 -4.54
C ALA A 60 1.36 -0.16 -5.47
N ARG A 61 0.40 -0.56 -6.29
CA ARG A 61 -0.34 0.33 -7.19
C ARG A 61 -1.82 0.05 -7.02
N ASN A 62 -2.64 1.06 -7.31
CA ASN A 62 -4.10 0.90 -7.29
C ASN A 62 -4.59 0.31 -5.97
N VAL A 63 -4.13 0.89 -4.87
CA VAL A 63 -4.49 0.42 -3.53
C VAL A 63 -5.93 0.80 -3.24
N ARG A 64 -6.70 -0.16 -2.74
CA ARG A 64 -8.10 0.08 -2.40
C ARG A 64 -8.42 -0.57 -1.06
N PRO A 65 -9.16 0.13 -0.19
CA PRO A 65 -9.67 -0.51 1.05
C PRO A 65 -10.57 -1.68 0.70
N LEU A 66 -10.50 -2.70 1.51
CA LEU A 66 -11.40 -3.84 1.41
C LEU A 66 -12.78 -3.50 1.94
#